data_51778f9daec644ac8b288a1dd3b8d385
#
_entry.id   51778f9daec644ac8b288a1dd3b8d385
#
_cell.length_a   1.000
_cell.length_b   1.000
_cell.length_c   1.000
_cell.angle_alpha   90.00
_cell.angle_beta   90.00
_cell.angle_gamma   90.00
#
_symmetry.space_group_name_H-M   'P 1'
#
loop_
_entity.id
_entity.type
_entity.pdbx_description
1 polymer ?
#
loop_
_entity_poly.entity_id
_entity_poly.type
_entity_poly.pdbx_seq_one_letter_code
_entity_poly.pdbx_strand_id
1 'polypeptide(L)'
;YGRVVNTCNFEQPTTEPFKVTDYSQAFFATGNVAISKHWLMQAGLFDVQFTQYGWEDLELGVRLKDLGVKLIKCPEAVGYHWHPPFNLDDLPRLIDVEIQRARMGVVFYQKHPTLDVRMMIQMTWLHRLLWGLLSLGGMLNEKTLRPLLQWLIDQGRPQLSLEIARIFLNWYNVNAVHQAYQEQKAS
;
A
#
# COMPACT_ATOMS: atom_id res chain seq x y z
N TYR A 1 14.20 -9.18 -8.08
CA TYR A 1 12.77 -8.95 -8.30
C TYR A 1 12.52 -8.32 -9.66
N GLY A 2 11.36 -8.61 -10.24
CA GLY A 2 10.93 -8.14 -11.54
C GLY A 2 10.01 -6.93 -11.48
N ARG A 3 9.52 -6.54 -12.66
CA ARG A 3 8.50 -5.50 -12.82
C ARG A 3 7.12 -6.05 -12.52
N VAL A 4 6.25 -5.21 -11.95
CA VAL A 4 4.82 -5.47 -11.85
C VAL A 4 4.07 -4.42 -12.66
N VAL A 5 3.31 -4.88 -13.64
CA VAL A 5 2.53 -4.02 -14.54
C VAL A 5 1.04 -4.27 -14.27
N ASN A 6 0.33 -3.23 -13.88
CA ASN A 6 -1.11 -3.32 -13.68
C ASN A 6 -1.83 -3.38 -15.03
N THR A 7 -2.76 -4.29 -15.18
CA THR A 7 -3.57 -4.44 -16.39
C THR A 7 -5.02 -4.79 -16.05
N CYS A 8 -5.94 -4.32 -16.86
CA CYS A 8 -7.34 -4.76 -16.87
C CYS A 8 -7.64 -5.75 -18.01
N ASN A 9 -6.63 -6.11 -18.83
CA ASN A 9 -6.79 -7.05 -19.94
C ASN A 9 -5.53 -7.93 -20.06
N PHE A 10 -5.66 -9.21 -19.68
CA PHE A 10 -4.55 -10.17 -19.82
C PHE A 10 -4.36 -10.68 -21.26
N GLU A 11 -5.37 -10.59 -22.13
CA GLU A 11 -5.24 -11.01 -23.53
C GLU A 11 -4.41 -10.01 -24.33
N GLN A 12 -4.48 -8.74 -23.93
CA GLN A 12 -3.68 -7.68 -24.53
C GLN A 12 -2.98 -6.90 -23.42
N PRO A 13 -1.97 -7.48 -22.77
CA PRO A 13 -1.19 -6.78 -21.77
C PRO A 13 -0.52 -5.56 -22.41
N THR A 14 -0.41 -4.49 -21.63
CA THR A 14 0.20 -3.25 -22.12
C THR A 14 1.59 -3.48 -22.68
N THR A 15 1.87 -2.89 -23.84
CA THR A 15 3.20 -2.82 -24.44
C THR A 15 3.95 -1.54 -24.04
N GLU A 16 3.43 -0.78 -23.06
CA GLU A 16 4.07 0.43 -22.61
C GLU A 16 5.53 0.20 -22.22
N PRO A 17 6.41 1.14 -22.58
CA PRO A 17 7.81 1.06 -22.20
C PRO A 17 7.94 1.10 -20.67
N PHE A 18 9.04 0.53 -20.20
CA PHE A 18 9.39 0.53 -18.78
C PHE A 18 9.31 1.93 -18.18
N LYS A 19 8.62 2.02 -17.03
CA LYS A 19 8.61 3.20 -16.17
C LYS A 19 9.33 2.87 -14.86
N VAL A 20 10.05 3.82 -14.29
CA VAL A 20 10.73 3.63 -12.99
C VAL A 20 9.73 3.24 -11.89
N THR A 21 8.48 3.67 -12.03
CA THR A 21 7.38 3.33 -11.13
C THR A 21 6.93 1.86 -11.19
N ASP A 22 7.34 1.12 -12.22
CA ASP A 22 7.03 -0.32 -12.35
C ASP A 22 7.82 -1.18 -11.35
N TYR A 23 8.82 -0.60 -10.69
CA TYR A 23 9.49 -1.26 -9.58
C TYR A 23 8.93 -0.77 -8.24
N SER A 24 8.66 -1.71 -7.35
CA SER A 24 8.42 -1.37 -5.96
C SER A 24 9.63 -0.67 -5.35
N GLN A 25 9.41 0.37 -4.56
CA GLN A 25 10.43 1.01 -3.74
C GLN A 25 10.76 0.19 -2.48
N ALA A 26 9.92 -0.80 -2.16
CA ALA A 26 10.15 -1.71 -1.04
C ALA A 26 11.31 -2.65 -1.32
N PHE A 27 12.08 -2.98 -0.27
CA PHE A 27 13.19 -3.91 -0.38
C PHE A 27 12.72 -5.31 -0.80
N PHE A 28 11.58 -5.76 -0.30
CA PHE A 28 10.98 -7.04 -0.63
C PHE A 28 9.48 -6.87 -0.85
N ALA A 29 9.06 -6.86 -2.11
CA ALA A 29 7.65 -6.80 -2.49
C ALA A 29 7.26 -8.09 -3.17
N THR A 30 6.24 -8.78 -2.66
CA THR A 30 5.87 -10.14 -3.09
C THR A 30 5.15 -10.20 -4.44
N GLY A 31 4.84 -9.07 -5.07
CA GLY A 31 4.15 -9.02 -6.36
C GLY A 31 4.91 -9.72 -7.51
N ASN A 32 6.25 -9.63 -7.53
CA ASN A 32 7.09 -10.35 -8.49
C ASN A 32 8.51 -10.47 -7.96
N VAL A 33 8.77 -11.50 -7.14
CA VAL A 33 10.08 -11.73 -6.52
C VAL A 33 10.42 -13.22 -6.50
N ALA A 34 11.70 -13.51 -6.66
CA ALA A 34 12.27 -14.83 -6.42
C ALA A 34 13.36 -14.72 -5.36
N ILE A 35 13.36 -15.63 -4.40
CA ILE A 35 14.34 -15.72 -3.34
C ILE A 35 14.61 -17.18 -3.02
N SER A 36 15.84 -17.53 -2.58
CA SER A 36 16.12 -18.90 -2.15
C SER A 36 15.40 -19.22 -0.85
N LYS A 37 14.89 -20.46 -0.74
CA LYS A 37 14.25 -20.97 0.47
C LYS A 37 15.14 -20.83 1.70
N HIS A 38 16.47 -20.97 1.53
CA HIS A 38 17.43 -20.82 2.59
C HIS A 38 17.31 -19.46 3.32
N TRP A 39 17.29 -18.35 2.57
CA TRP A 39 17.15 -17.01 3.13
C TRP A 39 15.80 -16.79 3.79
N LEU A 40 14.71 -17.32 3.21
CA LEU A 40 13.39 -17.25 3.82
C LEU A 40 13.35 -17.98 5.17
N MET A 41 13.96 -19.17 5.24
CA MET A 41 14.03 -19.94 6.48
C MET A 41 14.89 -19.24 7.53
N GLN A 42 16.04 -18.65 7.14
CA GLN A 42 16.88 -17.88 8.06
C GLN A 42 16.18 -16.60 8.57
N ALA A 43 15.40 -15.95 7.74
CA ALA A 43 14.61 -14.78 8.13
C ALA A 43 13.41 -15.14 9.02
N GLY A 44 13.02 -16.42 9.17
CA GLY A 44 11.91 -16.87 9.99
C GLY A 44 10.55 -16.82 9.28
N LEU A 45 10.53 -16.75 7.94
CA LEU A 45 9.33 -16.71 7.10
C LEU A 45 8.47 -15.45 7.35
N PHE A 46 7.22 -15.47 6.88
CA PHE A 46 6.25 -14.41 7.18
C PHE A 46 5.81 -14.49 8.64
N ASP A 47 5.72 -13.34 9.27
CA ASP A 47 5.30 -13.25 10.66
C ASP A 47 3.77 -13.36 10.78
N VAL A 48 3.31 -14.36 11.52
CA VAL A 48 1.88 -14.66 11.73
C VAL A 48 1.11 -13.59 12.51
N GLN A 49 1.78 -12.60 13.09
CA GLN A 49 1.12 -11.47 13.74
C GLN A 49 0.49 -10.50 12.74
N PHE A 50 0.90 -10.54 11.46
CA PHE A 50 0.23 -9.81 10.40
C PHE A 50 -1.03 -10.59 9.97
N THR A 51 -2.11 -10.40 10.73
CA THR A 51 -3.37 -11.14 10.56
C THR A 51 -4.36 -10.44 9.61
N GLN A 52 -4.05 -9.20 9.19
CA GLN A 52 -4.85 -8.40 8.28
C GLN A 52 -3.99 -7.92 7.11
N TYR A 53 -4.57 -7.14 6.21
CA TYR A 53 -3.92 -6.69 4.99
C TYR A 53 -2.73 -5.76 5.25
N GLY A 54 -1.57 -6.10 4.68
CA GLY A 54 -0.44 -5.21 4.42
C GLY A 54 0.72 -5.30 5.42
N TRP A 55 1.87 -4.92 4.91
CA TRP A 55 3.17 -4.76 5.57
C TRP A 55 3.94 -6.05 5.88
N GLU A 56 3.35 -7.23 5.76
CA GLU A 56 3.98 -8.52 6.04
C GLU A 56 5.22 -8.77 5.16
N ASP A 57 5.17 -8.33 3.90
CA ASP A 57 6.26 -8.46 2.95
C ASP A 57 7.36 -7.43 3.21
N LEU A 58 7.01 -6.20 3.54
CA LEU A 58 7.99 -5.17 3.89
C LEU A 58 8.70 -5.49 5.21
N GLU A 59 8.00 -6.03 6.18
CA GLU A 59 8.57 -6.49 7.45
C GLU A 59 9.57 -7.62 7.22
N LEU A 60 9.19 -8.63 6.45
CA LEU A 60 10.12 -9.69 6.03
C LEU A 60 11.31 -9.11 5.26
N GLY A 61 11.08 -8.11 4.43
CA GLY A 61 12.11 -7.38 3.71
C GLY A 61 13.15 -6.72 4.62
N VAL A 62 12.74 -6.15 5.75
CA VAL A 62 13.65 -5.59 6.76
C VAL A 62 14.55 -6.69 7.31
N ARG A 63 13.98 -7.83 7.74
CA ARG A 63 14.77 -8.97 8.28
C ARG A 63 15.73 -9.56 7.25
N LEU A 64 15.31 -9.67 5.98
CA LEU A 64 16.18 -10.13 4.89
C LEU A 64 17.33 -9.16 4.63
N LYS A 65 17.07 -7.85 4.69
CA LYS A 65 18.09 -6.81 4.55
C LYS A 65 19.11 -6.88 5.69
N ASP A 66 18.66 -7.09 6.91
CA ASP A 66 19.51 -7.23 8.10
C ASP A 66 20.41 -8.49 8.03
N LEU A 67 19.95 -9.55 7.37
CA LEU A 67 20.75 -10.74 7.05
C LEU A 67 21.76 -10.50 5.90
N GLY A 68 21.81 -9.31 5.32
CA GLY A 68 22.73 -8.98 4.23
C GLY A 68 22.29 -9.47 2.84
N VAL A 69 21.03 -9.87 2.67
CA VAL A 69 20.51 -10.25 1.36
C VAL A 69 20.53 -9.04 0.43
N LYS A 70 21.06 -9.24 -0.78
CA LYS A 70 21.14 -8.19 -1.80
C LYS A 70 19.95 -8.30 -2.76
N LEU A 71 19.31 -7.18 -3.02
CA LEU A 71 18.24 -7.08 -3.97
C LEU A 71 18.78 -6.86 -5.39
N ILE A 72 18.46 -7.77 -6.31
CA ILE A 72 18.84 -7.67 -7.73
C ILE A 72 17.58 -7.39 -8.54
N LYS A 73 17.60 -6.33 -9.35
CA LYS A 73 16.53 -6.00 -10.29
C LYS A 73 16.68 -6.81 -11.56
N CYS A 74 15.57 -7.38 -12.06
CA CYS A 74 15.49 -8.12 -13.30
C CYS A 74 14.38 -7.51 -14.17
N PRO A 75 14.71 -6.55 -15.06
CA PRO A 75 13.73 -5.82 -15.86
C PRO A 75 12.92 -6.73 -16.80
N GLU A 76 13.52 -7.82 -17.27
CA GLU A 76 12.91 -8.77 -18.19
C GLU A 76 11.87 -9.67 -17.52
N ALA A 77 11.93 -9.80 -16.19
CA ALA A 77 10.95 -10.56 -15.42
C ALA A 77 9.71 -9.67 -15.21
N VAL A 78 8.71 -9.80 -16.06
CA VAL A 78 7.47 -9.01 -16.01
C VAL A 78 6.34 -9.87 -15.45
N GLY A 79 5.71 -9.41 -14.37
CA GLY A 79 4.46 -9.94 -13.84
C GLY A 79 3.31 -8.98 -14.14
N TYR A 80 2.18 -9.50 -14.59
CA TYR A 80 0.97 -8.70 -14.80
C TYR A 80 0.04 -8.88 -13.60
N HIS A 81 -0.41 -7.75 -13.07
CA HIS A 81 -1.32 -7.73 -11.93
C HIS A 81 -2.68 -7.22 -12.38
N TRP A 82 -3.73 -8.00 -12.13
CA TRP A 82 -5.09 -7.62 -12.47
C TRP A 82 -5.57 -6.46 -11.62
N HIS A 83 -5.88 -5.36 -12.29
CA HIS A 83 -6.49 -4.18 -11.70
C HIS A 83 -7.70 -3.77 -12.54
N PRO A 84 -8.92 -4.16 -12.12
CA PRO A 84 -10.13 -3.70 -12.80
C PRO A 84 -10.26 -2.18 -12.68
N PRO A 85 -10.95 -1.53 -13.64
CA PRO A 85 -11.27 -0.12 -13.51
C PRO A 85 -12.02 0.15 -12.20
N PHE A 86 -11.64 1.24 -11.54
CA PHE A 86 -12.27 1.64 -10.28
C PHE A 86 -13.77 1.96 -10.48
N ASN A 87 -14.59 1.52 -9.53
CA ASN A 87 -16.00 1.89 -9.41
C ASN A 87 -16.33 2.26 -7.95
N LEU A 88 -17.49 2.92 -7.75
CA LEU A 88 -17.86 3.38 -6.41
C LEU A 88 -18.30 2.27 -5.45
N ASP A 89 -18.65 1.11 -5.97
CA ASP A 89 -19.01 -0.05 -5.13
C ASP A 89 -17.79 -0.66 -4.45
N ASP A 90 -16.57 -0.35 -4.94
CA ASP A 90 -15.31 -0.74 -4.31
C ASP A 90 -14.97 0.10 -3.07
N LEU A 91 -15.55 1.30 -2.89
CA LEU A 91 -15.17 2.22 -1.83
C LEU A 91 -15.23 1.63 -0.42
N PRO A 92 -16.29 0.90 0.00
CA PRO A 92 -16.34 0.32 1.34
C PRO A 92 -15.17 -0.64 1.59
N ARG A 93 -14.85 -1.48 0.60
CA ARG A 93 -13.73 -2.41 0.65
C ARG A 93 -12.38 -1.68 0.71
N LEU A 94 -12.20 -0.62 -0.07
CA LEU A 94 -10.97 0.17 -0.08
C LEU A 94 -10.75 0.88 1.25
N ILE A 95 -11.81 1.44 1.86
CA ILE A 95 -11.73 2.05 3.19
C ILE A 95 -11.33 1.00 4.24
N ASP A 96 -11.95 -0.18 4.22
CA ASP A 96 -11.61 -1.26 5.14
C ASP A 96 -10.15 -1.73 4.98
N VAL A 97 -9.68 -1.87 3.75
CA VAL A 97 -8.28 -2.21 3.44
C VAL A 97 -7.32 -1.16 4.01
N GLU A 98 -7.62 0.14 3.90
CA GLU A 98 -6.76 1.19 4.47
C GLU A 98 -6.76 1.17 6.01
N ILE A 99 -7.88 0.83 6.65
CA ILE A 99 -7.96 0.66 8.12
C ILE A 99 -7.15 -0.56 8.56
N GLN A 100 -7.28 -1.70 7.88
CA GLN A 100 -6.50 -2.90 8.17
C GLN A 100 -5.01 -2.64 8.00
N ARG A 101 -4.63 -2.00 6.90
CA ARG A 101 -3.26 -1.61 6.60
C ARG A 101 -2.68 -0.69 7.68
N ALA A 102 -3.48 0.24 8.18
CA ALA A 102 -3.09 1.13 9.29
C ALA A 102 -2.77 0.35 10.57
N ARG A 103 -3.62 -0.61 10.96
CA ARG A 103 -3.42 -1.46 12.13
C ARG A 103 -2.16 -2.33 11.99
N MET A 104 -1.98 -2.98 10.86
CA MET A 104 -0.79 -3.79 10.59
C MET A 104 0.47 -2.92 10.48
N GLY A 105 0.36 -1.67 10.03
CA GLY A 105 1.45 -0.70 10.06
C GLY A 105 1.95 -0.42 11.48
N VAL A 106 1.06 -0.35 12.47
CA VAL A 106 1.46 -0.18 13.88
C VAL A 106 2.16 -1.44 14.41
N VAL A 107 1.70 -2.64 14.04
CA VAL A 107 2.42 -3.90 14.35
C VAL A 107 3.83 -3.87 13.74
N PHE A 108 3.96 -3.44 12.48
CA PHE A 108 5.25 -3.28 11.83
C PHE A 108 6.17 -2.31 12.60
N TYR A 109 5.66 -1.15 13.00
CA TYR A 109 6.43 -0.18 13.77
C TYR A 109 6.85 -0.69 15.15
N GLN A 110 6.04 -1.49 15.82
CA GLN A 110 6.42 -2.11 17.11
C GLN A 110 7.61 -3.05 16.98
N LYS A 111 7.68 -3.80 15.87
CA LYS A 111 8.78 -4.71 15.59
C LYS A 111 10.06 -3.99 15.17
N HIS A 112 9.91 -2.91 14.41
CA HIS A 112 10.99 -2.11 13.86
C HIS A 112 10.73 -0.62 14.12
N PRO A 113 10.98 -0.09 15.35
CA PRO A 113 10.65 1.27 15.76
C PRO A 113 11.63 2.30 15.19
N THR A 114 11.73 2.36 13.86
CA THR A 114 12.61 3.27 13.12
C THR A 114 11.83 4.45 12.53
N LEU A 115 12.54 5.54 12.23
CA LEU A 115 11.94 6.68 11.52
C LEU A 115 11.45 6.27 10.13
N ASP A 116 12.20 5.40 9.44
CA ASP A 116 11.84 4.91 8.11
C ASP A 116 10.48 4.20 8.14
N VAL A 117 10.26 3.30 9.09
CA VAL A 117 8.97 2.61 9.25
C VAL A 117 7.87 3.61 9.60
N ARG A 118 8.13 4.58 10.49
CA ARG A 118 7.15 5.64 10.79
C ARG A 118 6.74 6.45 9.56
N MET A 119 7.70 6.73 8.69
CA MET A 119 7.43 7.43 7.42
C MET A 119 6.64 6.53 6.46
N MET A 120 7.01 5.26 6.31
CA MET A 120 6.32 4.29 5.44
C MET A 120 4.85 4.12 5.80
N ILE A 121 4.54 3.95 7.09
CA ILE A 121 3.16 3.76 7.59
C ILE A 121 2.40 5.08 7.80
N GLN A 122 2.98 6.21 7.40
CA GLN A 122 2.40 7.55 7.56
C GLN A 122 2.07 7.95 9.01
N MET A 123 2.83 7.44 10.00
CA MET A 123 2.60 7.68 11.44
C MET A 123 3.29 8.95 11.94
N THR A 124 3.39 10.00 11.16
CA THR A 124 3.97 11.28 11.57
C THR A 124 2.91 12.38 11.61
N TRP A 125 3.14 13.39 12.46
CA TRP A 125 2.26 14.56 12.53
C TRP A 125 2.16 15.29 11.17
N LEU A 126 3.24 15.24 10.37
CA LEU A 126 3.30 15.87 9.05
C LEU A 126 2.30 15.21 8.07
N HIS A 127 2.23 13.87 8.05
CA HIS A 127 1.23 13.16 7.23
C HIS A 127 -0.18 13.50 7.67
N ARG A 128 -0.42 13.55 9.00
CA ARG A 128 -1.73 13.92 9.52
C ARG A 128 -2.13 15.34 9.15
N LEU A 129 -1.19 16.29 9.21
CA LEU A 129 -1.42 17.66 8.78
C LEU A 129 -1.71 17.71 7.26
N LEU A 130 -0.87 17.06 6.45
CA LEU A 130 -1.03 17.03 5.00
C LEU A 130 -2.40 16.49 4.57
N TRP A 131 -2.73 15.29 5.03
CA TRP A 131 -4.01 14.67 4.66
C TRP A 131 -5.20 15.35 5.31
N GLY A 132 -5.03 15.95 6.48
CA GLY A 132 -6.04 16.81 7.11
C GLY A 132 -6.34 18.05 6.28
N LEU A 133 -5.32 18.72 5.78
CA LEU A 133 -5.51 19.88 4.89
C LEU A 133 -6.15 19.47 3.56
N LEU A 134 -5.63 18.42 2.90
CA LEU A 134 -6.15 17.95 1.61
C LEU A 134 -7.58 17.45 1.70
N SER A 135 -7.96 16.81 2.81
CA SER A 135 -9.34 16.35 3.04
C SER A 135 -10.26 17.39 3.66
N LEU A 136 -9.77 18.62 3.91
CA LEU A 136 -10.47 19.66 4.68
C LEU A 136 -10.96 19.13 6.05
N GLY A 137 -10.05 18.48 6.79
CA GLY A 137 -10.38 17.89 8.08
C GLY A 137 -11.34 16.70 8.01
N GLY A 138 -11.44 16.03 6.85
CA GLY A 138 -12.36 14.92 6.60
C GLY A 138 -13.72 15.32 6.02
N MET A 139 -13.92 16.61 5.70
CA MET A 139 -15.12 17.05 4.97
C MET A 139 -15.19 16.44 3.57
N LEU A 140 -14.04 16.30 2.91
CA LEU A 140 -13.94 15.55 1.65
C LEU A 140 -13.85 14.06 1.99
N ASN A 141 -14.93 13.35 1.80
CA ASN A 141 -15.10 11.92 2.13
C ASN A 141 -15.91 11.20 1.04
N GLU A 142 -16.15 9.90 1.24
CA GLU A 142 -16.85 9.05 0.28
C GLU A 142 -18.29 9.51 -0.03
N LYS A 143 -18.91 10.25 0.89
CA LYS A 143 -20.28 10.77 0.69
C LYS A 143 -20.27 12.08 -0.08
N THR A 144 -19.42 13.04 0.36
CA THR A 144 -19.37 14.39 -0.23
C THR A 144 -18.78 14.39 -1.63
N LEU A 145 -17.80 13.50 -1.90
CA LEU A 145 -17.17 13.39 -3.22
C LEU A 145 -17.89 12.43 -4.17
N ARG A 146 -18.83 11.61 -3.70
CA ARG A 146 -19.53 10.62 -4.53
C ARG A 146 -20.05 11.16 -5.88
N PRO A 147 -20.71 12.33 -5.95
CA PRO A 147 -21.20 12.86 -7.23
C PRO A 147 -20.06 13.16 -8.21
N LEU A 148 -18.97 13.75 -7.73
CA LEU A 148 -17.78 14.04 -8.55
C LEU A 148 -17.10 12.77 -9.03
N LEU A 149 -16.94 11.79 -8.14
CA LEU A 149 -16.32 10.51 -8.48
C LEU A 149 -17.13 9.76 -9.53
N GLN A 150 -18.45 9.72 -9.38
CA GLN A 150 -19.34 9.09 -10.36
C GLN A 150 -19.25 9.80 -11.70
N TRP A 151 -19.34 11.13 -11.72
CA TRP A 151 -19.21 11.91 -12.95
C TRP A 151 -17.90 11.61 -13.70
N LEU A 152 -16.79 11.49 -13.00
CA LEU A 152 -15.50 11.12 -13.62
C LEU A 152 -15.51 9.71 -14.22
N ILE A 153 -16.16 8.75 -13.55
CA ILE A 153 -16.31 7.39 -14.06
C ILE A 153 -17.17 7.41 -15.33
N ASP A 154 -18.27 8.15 -15.33
CA ASP A 154 -19.17 8.28 -16.47
C ASP A 154 -18.48 8.97 -17.68
N GLN A 155 -17.49 9.81 -17.42
CA GLN A 155 -16.60 10.41 -18.45
C GLN A 155 -15.48 9.48 -18.92
N GLY A 156 -15.47 8.19 -18.51
CA GLY A 156 -14.44 7.24 -18.87
C GLY A 156 -13.08 7.49 -18.18
N ARG A 157 -13.07 8.16 -17.03
CA ARG A 157 -11.86 8.50 -16.26
C ARG A 157 -11.83 7.84 -14.87
N PRO A 158 -12.00 6.51 -14.76
CA PRO A 158 -12.03 5.83 -13.46
C PRO A 158 -10.72 5.96 -12.69
N GLN A 159 -9.58 6.03 -13.38
CA GLN A 159 -8.28 6.21 -12.72
C GLN A 159 -8.19 7.57 -12.02
N LEU A 160 -8.63 8.66 -12.67
CA LEU A 160 -8.66 9.98 -12.04
C LEU A 160 -9.62 10.03 -10.86
N SER A 161 -10.75 9.34 -10.97
CA SER A 161 -11.71 9.17 -9.86
C SER A 161 -11.04 8.51 -8.66
N LEU A 162 -10.28 7.43 -8.88
CA LEU A 162 -9.51 6.76 -7.81
C LEU A 162 -8.45 7.68 -7.19
N GLU A 163 -7.70 8.45 -8.00
CA GLU A 163 -6.70 9.39 -7.48
C GLU A 163 -7.33 10.45 -6.55
N ILE A 164 -8.52 10.95 -6.90
CA ILE A 164 -9.26 11.87 -6.03
C ILE A 164 -9.76 11.15 -4.76
N ALA A 165 -10.25 9.93 -4.89
CA ALA A 165 -10.69 9.14 -3.73
C ALA A 165 -9.54 8.88 -2.75
N ARG A 166 -8.30 8.77 -3.21
CA ARG A 166 -7.11 8.60 -2.35
C ARG A 166 -6.92 9.71 -1.32
N ILE A 167 -7.50 10.90 -1.54
CA ILE A 167 -7.45 12.01 -0.57
C ILE A 167 -8.09 11.57 0.75
N PHE A 168 -9.32 11.08 0.72
CA PHE A 168 -9.99 10.64 1.93
C PHE A 168 -9.56 9.23 2.38
N LEU A 169 -9.16 8.35 1.46
CA LEU A 169 -8.60 7.04 1.83
C LEU A 169 -7.32 7.21 2.67
N ASN A 170 -6.41 8.09 2.28
CA ASN A 170 -5.23 8.40 3.09
C ASN A 170 -5.59 9.10 4.41
N TRP A 171 -6.62 9.93 4.43
CA TRP A 171 -7.11 10.52 5.67
C TRP A 171 -7.62 9.45 6.65
N TYR A 172 -8.38 8.46 6.17
CA TYR A 172 -8.80 7.32 6.98
C TYR A 172 -7.61 6.49 7.47
N ASN A 173 -6.66 6.20 6.58
CA ASN A 173 -5.43 5.47 6.95
C ASN A 173 -4.69 6.19 8.08
N VAL A 174 -4.34 7.47 7.93
CA VAL A 174 -3.57 8.23 8.91
C VAL A 174 -4.30 8.31 10.26
N ASN A 175 -5.62 8.52 10.29
CA ASN A 175 -6.38 8.51 11.53
C ASN A 175 -6.39 7.12 12.19
N ALA A 176 -6.59 6.06 11.40
CA ALA A 176 -6.58 4.69 11.91
C ALA A 176 -5.18 4.29 12.46
N VAL A 177 -4.08 4.73 11.83
CA VAL A 177 -2.71 4.54 12.36
C VAL A 177 -2.57 5.18 13.73
N HIS A 178 -2.99 6.44 13.87
CA HIS A 178 -2.88 7.15 15.15
C HIS A 178 -3.76 6.51 16.22
N GLN A 179 -4.98 6.14 15.87
CA GLN A 179 -5.90 5.46 16.80
C GLN A 179 -5.32 4.12 17.26
N ALA A 180 -4.92 3.24 16.35
CA ALA A 180 -4.35 1.94 16.66
C ALA A 180 -3.09 2.07 17.54
N TYR A 181 -2.25 3.06 17.27
CA TYR A 181 -1.06 3.31 18.10
C TYR A 181 -1.40 3.77 19.53
N GLN A 182 -2.46 4.57 19.72
CA GLN A 182 -2.90 4.97 21.06
C GLN A 182 -3.55 3.82 21.82
N GLU A 183 -4.38 3.02 21.17
CA GLU A 183 -5.01 1.83 21.75
C GLU A 183 -3.96 0.85 22.30
N GLN A 184 -2.89 0.63 21.57
CA GLN A 184 -1.80 -0.27 22.01
C GLN A 184 -0.94 0.31 23.13
N LYS A 185 -0.86 1.64 23.29
CA LYS A 185 -0.17 2.25 24.43
C LYS A 185 -0.97 2.18 25.72
N ALA A 186 -2.28 2.02 25.61
CA ALA A 186 -3.20 1.96 26.73
C ALA A 186 -3.42 0.53 27.26
N SER A 187 -3.06 -0.49 26.48
CA SER A 187 -3.10 -1.90 26.85
C SER A 187 -1.77 -2.36 27.45
#